data_098428a4dfd0490ced6f00d620f2d186
#
_entry.id   098428a4dfd0490ced6f00d620f2d186
#
_cell.length_a   1.000
_cell.length_b   1.000
_cell.length_c   1.000
_cell.angle_alpha   90.00
_cell.angle_beta   90.00
_cell.angle_gamma   90.00
#
_symmetry.space_group_name_H-M   'P 1'
#
loop_
_entity.id
_entity.type
_entity.pdbx_description
1 polymer ?
#
loop_
_entity_poly.entity_id
_entity_poly.type
_entity_poly.pdbx_seq_one_letter_code
_entity_poly.pdbx_strand_id
1 'polypeptide(L)'
;MYGVLLLAYSVNAADRTLFPLLAHDVRVQYGFSLSDTGLLTTIFTLGLAVAGLPAGFLLARFSRKTVLLLGIGIFSTGTALTVVARGFGDMLVYLAATGIGEAMQLTVMIAIAANYFVGHRAAAIGSMNVFFGLGAFSGPRLGGLLLASYGTWHAPMIAFGAFGFLMIVVIGLSVRPWFSETQRAADARTDLLGAPTLWNRNTIILTILSVFGGLVFFGFTGMYPTYLREALSYTPKDAGFVISFYGAGALLSIFGGWLGDRFSPRVVLGSAYFSLALLGYLCFHGSPAIGFKALLTFAYGAIGSGTVYVNLAAYHVKAVRSNLSSRASGMFVTSVYAAAAAAGYLMGGIASHAGWALAGEIQISLLCAVAGILALTLRPDQMSL
;
A
#
# COMPACT_ATOMS: atom_id res chain seq x y z
N MET A 1 -8.65 4.66 22.97
CA MET A 1 -9.49 4.35 21.79
C MET A 1 -8.71 4.53 20.48
N TYR A 2 -8.17 5.71 20.18
CA TYR A 2 -7.44 5.90 18.91
C TYR A 2 -6.24 4.95 18.75
N GLY A 3 -5.45 4.73 19.80
CA GLY A 3 -4.35 3.75 19.78
C GLY A 3 -4.79 2.31 19.43
N VAL A 4 -5.99 1.90 19.88
CA VAL A 4 -6.56 0.59 19.51
C VAL A 4 -6.87 0.54 18.01
N LEU A 5 -7.41 1.63 17.43
CA LEU A 5 -7.64 1.72 15.99
C LEU A 5 -6.33 1.68 15.20
N LEU A 6 -5.29 2.37 15.68
CA LEU A 6 -3.96 2.34 15.07
C LEU A 6 -3.33 0.95 15.11
N LEU A 7 -3.48 0.21 16.24
CA LEU A 7 -3.05 -1.19 16.32
C LEU A 7 -3.80 -2.08 15.32
N ALA A 8 -5.13 -1.92 15.22
CA ALA A 8 -5.91 -2.64 14.22
C ALA A 8 -5.49 -2.31 12.78
N TYR A 9 -5.06 -1.07 12.52
CA TYR A 9 -4.53 -0.68 11.21
C TYR A 9 -3.13 -1.26 10.95
N SER A 10 -2.33 -1.45 11.99
CA SER A 10 -1.07 -2.20 11.90
C SER A 10 -1.28 -3.65 11.47
N VAL A 11 -2.36 -4.29 11.99
CA VAL A 11 -2.75 -5.66 11.57
C VAL A 11 -3.13 -5.70 10.09
N ASN A 12 -3.94 -4.74 9.63
CA ASN A 12 -4.29 -4.58 8.23
C ASN A 12 -3.04 -4.43 7.34
N ALA A 13 -2.09 -3.57 7.73
CA ALA A 13 -0.85 -3.38 6.99
C ALA A 13 0.04 -4.63 6.99
N ALA A 14 0.03 -5.40 8.07
CA ALA A 14 0.74 -6.65 8.17
C ALA A 14 0.13 -7.72 7.25
N ASP A 15 -1.21 -7.81 7.18
CA ASP A 15 -1.95 -8.72 6.30
C ASP A 15 -1.64 -8.47 4.82
N ARG A 16 -1.62 -7.21 4.39
CA ARG A 16 -1.25 -6.81 3.01
C ARG A 16 0.11 -7.31 2.56
N THR A 17 1.06 -7.41 3.47
CA THR A 17 2.43 -7.81 3.18
C THR A 17 2.68 -9.29 3.42
N LEU A 18 1.72 -9.99 4.02
CA LEU A 18 1.82 -11.40 4.37
C LEU A 18 1.71 -12.29 3.13
N PHE A 19 0.63 -12.20 2.36
CA PHE A 19 0.38 -13.09 1.23
C PHE A 19 1.51 -13.05 0.18
N PRO A 20 2.07 -11.88 -0.21
CA PRO A 20 3.24 -11.85 -1.09
C PRO A 20 4.43 -12.68 -0.61
N LEU A 21 4.68 -12.75 0.70
CA LEU A 21 5.74 -13.59 1.26
C LEU A 21 5.44 -15.09 1.12
N LEU A 22 4.17 -15.47 1.23
CA LEU A 22 3.69 -16.86 1.18
C LEU A 22 3.44 -17.35 -0.26
N ALA A 23 3.42 -16.42 -1.21
CA ALA A 23 3.01 -16.68 -2.60
C ALA A 23 3.84 -17.77 -3.29
N HIS A 24 5.13 -17.86 -2.97
CA HIS A 24 5.99 -18.94 -3.48
C HIS A 24 5.48 -20.32 -3.03
N ASP A 25 5.17 -20.51 -1.75
CA ASP A 25 4.72 -21.79 -1.20
C ASP A 25 3.32 -22.16 -1.72
N VAL A 26 2.42 -21.18 -1.84
CA VAL A 26 1.11 -21.33 -2.50
C VAL A 26 1.30 -21.77 -3.96
N ARG A 27 2.19 -21.11 -4.69
CA ARG A 27 2.49 -21.43 -6.09
C ARG A 27 2.96 -22.87 -6.25
N VAL A 28 3.88 -23.31 -5.40
CA VAL A 28 4.40 -24.67 -5.43
C VAL A 28 3.30 -25.69 -5.14
N GLN A 29 2.44 -25.43 -4.16
CA GLN A 29 1.35 -26.32 -3.78
C GLN A 29 0.29 -26.49 -4.86
N TYR A 30 -0.11 -25.40 -5.54
CA TYR A 30 -1.20 -25.41 -6.52
C TYR A 30 -0.72 -25.48 -7.98
N GLY A 31 0.58 -25.35 -8.23
CA GLY A 31 1.13 -25.36 -9.58
C GLY A 31 0.82 -24.09 -10.39
N PHE A 32 0.60 -22.95 -9.74
CA PHE A 32 0.27 -21.69 -10.42
C PHE A 32 1.46 -21.17 -11.24
N SER A 33 1.16 -20.49 -12.36
CA SER A 33 2.16 -19.74 -13.10
C SER A 33 2.70 -18.54 -12.29
N LEU A 34 3.84 -17.97 -12.69
CA LEU A 34 4.34 -16.74 -12.07
C LEU A 34 3.38 -15.57 -12.29
N SER A 35 2.71 -15.49 -13.44
CA SER A 35 1.70 -14.46 -13.73
C SER A 35 0.49 -14.58 -12.81
N ASP A 36 -0.03 -15.80 -12.62
CA ASP A 36 -1.17 -16.05 -11.72
C ASP A 36 -0.78 -15.72 -10.28
N THR A 37 0.40 -16.16 -9.85
CA THR A 37 0.94 -15.84 -8.52
C THR A 37 1.05 -14.33 -8.33
N GLY A 38 1.58 -13.63 -9.33
CA GLY A 38 1.68 -12.19 -9.32
C GLY A 38 0.32 -11.49 -9.22
N LEU A 39 -0.69 -11.98 -9.95
CA LEU A 39 -2.04 -11.46 -9.84
C LEU A 39 -2.60 -11.64 -8.42
N LEU A 40 -2.44 -12.83 -7.84
CA LEU A 40 -2.89 -13.08 -6.46
C LEU A 40 -2.23 -12.16 -5.45
N THR A 41 -0.93 -11.83 -5.61
CA THR A 41 -0.23 -10.94 -4.67
C THR A 41 -0.69 -9.48 -4.76
N THR A 42 -1.33 -9.06 -5.84
CA THR A 42 -1.70 -7.66 -6.06
C THR A 42 -3.21 -7.43 -6.23
N ILE A 43 -4.02 -8.48 -6.37
CA ILE A 43 -5.47 -8.33 -6.65
C ILE A 43 -6.24 -7.61 -5.53
N PHE A 44 -5.79 -7.69 -4.29
CA PHE A 44 -6.42 -6.98 -3.18
C PHE A 44 -6.46 -5.46 -3.43
N THR A 45 -5.54 -4.92 -4.21
CA THR A 45 -5.51 -3.50 -4.58
C THR A 45 -6.70 -3.10 -5.46
N LEU A 46 -7.26 -4.04 -6.24
CA LEU A 46 -8.50 -3.80 -6.96
C LEU A 46 -9.66 -3.57 -5.98
N GLY A 47 -9.71 -4.36 -4.91
CA GLY A 47 -10.65 -4.13 -3.81
C GLY A 47 -10.50 -2.74 -3.20
N LEU A 48 -9.25 -2.28 -2.98
CA LEU A 48 -8.96 -0.92 -2.52
C LEU A 48 -9.46 0.16 -3.50
N ALA A 49 -9.26 -0.04 -4.80
CA ALA A 49 -9.66 0.91 -5.84
C ALA A 49 -11.18 1.08 -5.92
N VAL A 50 -11.94 -0.01 -5.80
CA VAL A 50 -13.41 0.00 -5.98
C VAL A 50 -14.18 0.25 -4.69
N ALA A 51 -13.56 0.03 -3.52
CA ALA A 51 -14.24 0.08 -2.23
C ALA A 51 -14.65 1.49 -1.77
N GLY A 52 -14.12 2.54 -2.37
CA GLY A 52 -14.44 3.93 -2.00
C GLY A 52 -15.94 4.24 -2.11
N LEU A 53 -16.61 3.76 -3.17
CA LEU A 53 -18.04 3.95 -3.36
C LEU A 53 -18.88 3.14 -2.36
N PRO A 54 -18.69 1.81 -2.20
CA PRO A 54 -19.37 1.03 -1.17
C PRO A 54 -19.16 1.57 0.25
N ALA A 55 -17.94 1.95 0.60
CA ALA A 55 -17.64 2.50 1.91
C ALA A 55 -18.40 3.81 2.18
N GLY A 56 -18.45 4.72 1.20
CA GLY A 56 -19.22 5.96 1.30
C GLY A 56 -20.72 5.72 1.47
N PHE A 57 -21.29 4.77 0.72
CA PHE A 57 -22.70 4.38 0.84
C PHE A 57 -23.04 3.76 2.21
N LEU A 58 -22.16 2.91 2.73
CA LEU A 58 -22.34 2.31 4.04
C LEU A 58 -22.24 3.36 5.16
N LEU A 59 -21.30 4.32 5.04
CA LEU A 59 -21.14 5.41 6.01
C LEU A 59 -22.33 6.39 6.02
N ALA A 60 -23.11 6.46 4.94
CA ALA A 60 -24.35 7.24 4.91
C ALA A 60 -25.52 6.56 5.67
N ARG A 61 -25.44 5.24 5.91
CA ARG A 61 -26.54 4.44 6.52
C ARG A 61 -26.20 3.85 7.88
N PHE A 62 -24.93 3.58 8.12
CA PHE A 62 -24.46 2.89 9.33
C PHE A 62 -23.46 3.76 10.10
N SER A 63 -23.33 3.47 11.40
CA SER A 63 -22.32 4.11 12.23
C SER A 63 -20.91 3.79 11.73
N ARG A 64 -19.97 4.73 11.92
CA ARG A 64 -18.56 4.55 11.57
C ARG A 64 -17.98 3.30 12.23
N LYS A 65 -18.32 3.07 13.50
CA LYS A 65 -17.91 1.87 14.23
C LYS A 65 -18.39 0.60 13.54
N THR A 66 -19.65 0.54 13.11
CA THR A 66 -20.21 -0.61 12.40
C THR A 66 -19.48 -0.87 11.09
N VAL A 67 -19.28 0.16 10.27
CA VAL A 67 -18.57 0.04 8.98
C VAL A 67 -17.12 -0.41 9.19
N LEU A 68 -16.47 0.10 10.26
CA LEU A 68 -15.12 -0.32 10.64
C LEU A 68 -15.06 -1.82 10.98
N LEU A 69 -15.96 -2.29 11.84
CA LEU A 69 -16.00 -3.70 12.26
C LEU A 69 -16.35 -4.63 11.10
N LEU A 70 -17.27 -4.22 10.21
CA LEU A 70 -17.57 -4.94 8.97
C LEU A 70 -16.34 -5.04 8.07
N GLY A 71 -15.60 -3.94 7.88
CA GLY A 71 -14.37 -3.94 7.09
C GLY A 71 -13.33 -4.91 7.63
N ILE A 72 -13.07 -4.87 8.95
CA ILE A 72 -12.16 -5.81 9.62
C ILE A 72 -12.66 -7.25 9.47
N GLY A 73 -13.96 -7.50 9.61
CA GLY A 73 -14.56 -8.82 9.43
C GLY A 73 -14.37 -9.36 8.02
N ILE A 74 -14.57 -8.51 6.99
CA ILE A 74 -14.43 -8.90 5.60
C ILE A 74 -12.97 -9.29 5.30
N PHE A 75 -11.98 -8.45 5.66
CA PHE A 75 -10.59 -8.80 5.35
C PHE A 75 -10.12 -10.01 6.16
N SER A 76 -10.44 -10.09 7.45
CA SER A 76 -10.04 -11.23 8.28
C SER A 76 -10.64 -12.56 7.80
N THR A 77 -11.91 -12.52 7.35
CA THR A 77 -12.57 -13.68 6.75
C THR A 77 -11.92 -14.03 5.41
N GLY A 78 -11.65 -13.05 4.55
CA GLY A 78 -10.95 -13.26 3.29
C GLY A 78 -9.59 -13.93 3.50
N THR A 79 -8.78 -13.40 4.41
CA THR A 79 -7.47 -13.97 4.78
C THR A 79 -7.62 -15.41 5.30
N ALA A 80 -8.54 -15.68 6.23
CA ALA A 80 -8.76 -17.02 6.76
C ALA A 80 -9.28 -18.02 5.71
N LEU A 81 -10.15 -17.58 4.79
CA LEU A 81 -10.73 -18.44 3.76
C LEU A 81 -9.71 -18.87 2.69
N THR A 82 -8.59 -18.14 2.51
CA THR A 82 -7.54 -18.58 1.58
C THR A 82 -7.02 -19.99 1.91
N VAL A 83 -7.04 -20.38 3.18
CA VAL A 83 -6.57 -21.69 3.65
C VAL A 83 -7.43 -22.86 3.13
N VAL A 84 -8.71 -22.61 2.86
CA VAL A 84 -9.65 -23.61 2.34
C VAL A 84 -9.93 -23.44 0.85
N ALA A 85 -9.19 -22.55 0.17
CA ALA A 85 -9.31 -22.34 -1.26
C ALA A 85 -8.98 -23.64 -2.02
N ARG A 86 -9.74 -23.93 -3.07
CA ARG A 86 -9.57 -25.13 -3.89
C ARG A 86 -8.72 -24.88 -5.15
N GLY A 87 -8.44 -23.59 -5.45
CA GLY A 87 -7.68 -23.21 -6.60
C GLY A 87 -7.59 -21.70 -6.79
N PHE A 88 -7.15 -21.29 -7.97
CA PHE A 88 -6.88 -19.90 -8.31
C PHE A 88 -8.10 -18.98 -8.13
N GLY A 89 -9.28 -19.41 -8.63
CA GLY A 89 -10.49 -18.59 -8.60
C GLY A 89 -10.95 -18.25 -7.18
N ASP A 90 -10.92 -19.23 -6.27
CA ASP A 90 -11.29 -19.04 -4.87
C ASP A 90 -10.33 -18.06 -4.20
N MET A 91 -9.02 -18.25 -4.37
CA MET A 91 -7.99 -17.36 -3.82
C MET A 91 -8.14 -15.94 -4.35
N LEU A 92 -8.40 -15.78 -5.66
CA LEU A 92 -8.59 -14.48 -6.29
C LEU A 92 -9.74 -13.72 -5.63
N VAL A 93 -10.88 -14.39 -5.41
CA VAL A 93 -12.07 -13.79 -4.78
C VAL A 93 -11.79 -13.43 -3.33
N TYR A 94 -11.16 -14.34 -2.57
CA TYR A 94 -10.88 -14.10 -1.15
C TYR A 94 -9.88 -12.94 -0.97
N LEU A 95 -8.81 -12.91 -1.75
CA LEU A 95 -7.83 -11.83 -1.69
C LEU A 95 -8.38 -10.50 -2.21
N ALA A 96 -9.24 -10.51 -3.24
CA ALA A 96 -9.91 -9.27 -3.66
C ALA A 96 -10.85 -8.74 -2.57
N ALA A 97 -11.56 -9.63 -1.86
CA ALA A 97 -12.43 -9.25 -0.75
C ALA A 97 -11.64 -8.65 0.43
N THR A 98 -10.41 -9.13 0.71
CA THR A 98 -9.57 -8.52 1.75
C THR A 98 -9.36 -7.03 1.45
N GLY A 99 -9.07 -6.67 0.20
CA GLY A 99 -8.86 -5.29 -0.21
C GLY A 99 -10.09 -4.39 0.03
N ILE A 100 -11.29 -4.91 -0.17
CA ILE A 100 -12.54 -4.17 0.12
C ILE A 100 -12.63 -3.87 1.62
N GLY A 101 -12.43 -4.88 2.46
CA GLY A 101 -12.47 -4.72 3.92
C GLY A 101 -11.41 -3.75 4.45
N GLU A 102 -10.20 -3.83 3.90
CA GLU A 102 -9.09 -2.97 4.25
C GLU A 102 -9.34 -1.49 3.87
N ALA A 103 -9.93 -1.25 2.71
CA ALA A 103 -10.30 0.10 2.29
C ALA A 103 -11.42 0.69 3.16
N MET A 104 -12.41 -0.12 3.54
CA MET A 104 -13.45 0.30 4.47
C MET A 104 -12.85 0.73 5.81
N GLN A 105 -11.94 -0.06 6.37
CA GLN A 105 -11.23 0.29 7.59
C GLN A 105 -10.48 1.63 7.45
N LEU A 106 -9.68 1.78 6.39
CA LEU A 106 -8.89 2.98 6.15
C LEU A 106 -9.78 4.23 6.02
N THR A 107 -10.84 4.15 5.23
CA THR A 107 -11.79 5.24 5.00
C THR A 107 -12.43 5.70 6.31
N VAL A 108 -12.88 4.76 7.14
CA VAL A 108 -13.48 5.07 8.44
C VAL A 108 -12.47 5.70 9.40
N MET A 109 -11.25 5.15 9.45
CA MET A 109 -10.20 5.68 10.33
C MET A 109 -9.81 7.10 9.97
N ILE A 110 -9.68 7.42 8.68
CA ILE A 110 -9.44 8.80 8.23
C ILE A 110 -10.60 9.70 8.65
N ALA A 111 -11.85 9.26 8.49
CA ALA A 111 -13.02 10.02 8.90
C ALA A 111 -13.06 10.28 10.42
N ILE A 112 -12.72 9.29 11.25
CA ILE A 112 -12.63 9.45 12.71
C ILE A 112 -11.51 10.43 13.06
N ALA A 113 -10.31 10.24 12.51
CA ALA A 113 -9.15 11.10 12.76
C ALA A 113 -9.43 12.57 12.40
N ALA A 114 -9.99 12.81 11.22
CA ALA A 114 -10.29 14.15 10.73
C ALA A 114 -11.36 14.88 11.54
N ASN A 115 -12.37 14.17 12.06
CA ASN A 115 -13.49 14.77 12.79
C ASN A 115 -13.23 14.91 14.30
N TYR A 116 -12.49 13.97 14.90
CA TYR A 116 -12.19 14.04 16.34
C TYR A 116 -11.01 14.96 16.65
N PHE A 117 -9.91 14.89 15.89
CA PHE A 117 -8.69 15.66 16.14
C PHE A 117 -8.64 16.94 15.30
N VAL A 118 -9.62 17.83 15.41
CA VAL A 118 -9.75 19.03 14.55
C VAL A 118 -8.49 19.89 14.54
N GLY A 119 -7.87 20.14 15.73
CA GLY A 119 -6.64 20.94 15.85
C GLY A 119 -5.35 20.20 15.45
N HIS A 120 -5.38 18.85 15.31
CA HIS A 120 -4.21 18.01 15.07
C HIS A 120 -4.46 16.96 13.99
N ARG A 121 -5.29 17.27 12.99
CA ARG A 121 -5.69 16.35 11.91
C ARG A 121 -4.50 15.72 11.20
N ALA A 122 -3.52 16.52 10.84
CA ALA A 122 -2.32 16.06 10.15
C ALA A 122 -1.52 15.05 11.00
N ALA A 123 -1.35 15.33 12.30
CA ALA A 123 -0.66 14.42 13.21
C ALA A 123 -1.44 13.09 13.42
N ALA A 124 -2.77 13.18 13.54
CA ALA A 124 -3.60 11.98 13.66
C ALA A 124 -3.54 11.10 12.40
N ILE A 125 -3.68 11.69 11.22
CA ILE A 125 -3.55 10.94 9.95
C ILE A 125 -2.11 10.46 9.76
N GLY A 126 -1.11 11.28 10.10
CA GLY A 126 0.31 10.91 10.05
C GLY A 126 0.64 9.70 10.93
N SER A 127 0.03 9.60 12.11
CA SER A 127 0.21 8.41 12.97
C SER A 127 -0.29 7.11 12.32
N MET A 128 -1.28 7.16 11.42
CA MET A 128 -1.70 5.99 10.67
C MET A 128 -0.57 5.47 9.76
N ASN A 129 0.20 6.36 9.12
CA ASN A 129 1.34 5.96 8.29
C ASN A 129 2.45 5.31 9.11
N VAL A 130 2.68 5.78 10.34
CA VAL A 130 3.63 5.14 11.27
C VAL A 130 3.18 3.71 11.60
N PHE A 131 1.91 3.52 11.94
CA PHE A 131 1.36 2.20 12.25
C PHE A 131 1.25 1.30 11.01
N PHE A 132 1.05 1.87 9.82
CA PHE A 132 1.21 1.14 8.57
C PHE A 132 2.64 0.61 8.42
N GLY A 133 3.64 1.45 8.62
CA GLY A 133 5.05 1.03 8.57
C GLY A 133 5.40 -0.06 9.59
N LEU A 134 4.87 0.05 10.82
CA LEU A 134 5.02 -0.99 11.86
C LEU A 134 4.39 -2.32 11.43
N GLY A 135 3.20 -2.29 10.85
CA GLY A 135 2.52 -3.48 10.32
C GLY A 135 3.30 -4.10 9.15
N ALA A 136 3.70 -3.29 8.17
CA ALA A 136 4.48 -3.72 7.03
C ALA A 136 5.88 -4.25 7.42
N PHE A 137 6.42 -3.79 8.56
CA PHE A 137 7.65 -4.34 9.14
C PHE A 137 7.41 -5.68 9.84
N SER A 138 6.38 -5.76 10.70
CA SER A 138 6.13 -6.94 11.53
C SER A 138 5.50 -8.09 10.73
N GLY A 139 4.64 -7.81 9.74
CA GLY A 139 3.89 -8.80 8.97
C GLY A 139 4.79 -9.85 8.30
N PRO A 140 5.69 -9.46 7.39
CA PRO A 140 6.56 -10.41 6.71
C PRO A 140 7.51 -11.13 7.67
N ARG A 141 7.97 -10.45 8.71
CA ARG A 141 8.87 -11.05 9.71
C ARG A 141 8.17 -12.15 10.50
N LEU A 142 6.98 -11.87 11.03
CA LEU A 142 6.18 -12.85 11.76
C LEU A 142 5.68 -13.96 10.82
N GLY A 143 5.23 -13.60 9.61
CA GLY A 143 4.81 -14.56 8.59
C GLY A 143 5.92 -15.55 8.22
N GLY A 144 7.13 -15.06 7.99
CA GLY A 144 8.30 -15.89 7.69
C GLY A 144 8.70 -16.80 8.83
N LEU A 145 8.62 -16.32 10.09
CA LEU A 145 8.87 -17.13 11.28
C LEU A 145 7.81 -18.23 11.45
N LEU A 146 6.52 -17.89 11.30
CA LEU A 146 5.43 -18.87 11.40
C LEU A 146 5.52 -19.93 10.29
N LEU A 147 5.80 -19.51 9.05
CA LEU A 147 5.99 -20.44 7.93
C LEU A 147 7.18 -21.38 8.20
N ALA A 148 8.31 -20.86 8.69
CA ALA A 148 9.47 -21.66 9.00
C ALA A 148 9.22 -22.62 10.17
N SER A 149 8.42 -22.23 11.17
CA SER A 149 8.15 -23.04 12.38
C SER A 149 7.14 -24.15 12.14
N TYR A 150 6.11 -23.88 11.30
CA TYR A 150 5.01 -24.82 11.06
C TYR A 150 5.12 -25.56 9.73
N GLY A 151 6.03 -25.16 8.84
CA GLY A 151 6.25 -25.79 7.53
C GLY A 151 5.07 -25.63 6.54
N THR A 152 4.10 -24.78 6.83
CA THR A 152 2.92 -24.56 6.00
C THR A 152 2.51 -23.09 5.96
N TRP A 153 2.16 -22.60 4.77
CA TRP A 153 1.65 -21.24 4.59
C TRP A 153 0.26 -21.01 5.20
N HIS A 154 -0.47 -22.09 5.53
CA HIS A 154 -1.77 -22.00 6.22
C HIS A 154 -1.62 -21.37 7.62
N ALA A 155 -0.54 -21.72 8.35
CA ALA A 155 -0.37 -21.28 9.72
C ALA A 155 -0.33 -19.73 9.87
N PRO A 156 0.50 -18.98 9.13
CA PRO A 156 0.46 -17.52 9.19
C PRO A 156 -0.89 -16.93 8.71
N MET A 157 -1.56 -17.48 7.69
CA MET A 157 -2.86 -16.98 7.23
C MET A 157 -3.94 -17.14 8.32
N ILE A 158 -4.00 -18.30 8.99
CA ILE A 158 -4.91 -18.52 10.12
C ILE A 158 -4.60 -17.57 11.28
N ALA A 159 -3.32 -17.42 11.63
CA ALA A 159 -2.91 -16.57 12.73
C ALA A 159 -3.31 -15.09 12.50
N PHE A 160 -3.08 -14.56 11.30
CA PHE A 160 -3.42 -13.17 10.97
C PHE A 160 -4.93 -12.97 10.85
N GLY A 161 -5.67 -13.91 10.24
CA GLY A 161 -7.13 -13.87 10.23
C GLY A 161 -7.72 -13.89 11.64
N ALA A 162 -7.23 -14.78 12.52
CA ALA A 162 -7.65 -14.84 13.92
C ALA A 162 -7.32 -13.56 14.69
N PHE A 163 -6.16 -12.95 14.43
CA PHE A 163 -5.78 -11.68 15.05
C PHE A 163 -6.68 -10.53 14.60
N GLY A 164 -7.12 -10.52 13.35
CA GLY A 164 -8.13 -9.58 12.86
C GLY A 164 -9.48 -9.75 13.59
N PHE A 165 -9.95 -10.98 13.79
CA PHE A 165 -11.16 -11.23 14.58
C PHE A 165 -11.00 -10.81 16.05
N LEU A 166 -9.83 -11.02 16.66
CA LEU A 166 -9.54 -10.50 17.99
C LEU A 166 -9.67 -8.97 18.03
N MET A 167 -9.19 -8.26 17.00
CA MET A 167 -9.33 -6.80 16.93
C MET A 167 -10.78 -6.35 16.83
N ILE A 168 -11.68 -7.12 16.21
CA ILE A 168 -13.13 -6.83 16.22
C ILE A 168 -13.66 -6.82 17.67
N VAL A 169 -13.30 -7.82 18.47
CA VAL A 169 -13.72 -7.89 19.88
C VAL A 169 -13.15 -6.70 20.67
N VAL A 170 -11.83 -6.43 20.52
CA VAL A 170 -11.15 -5.34 21.23
C VAL A 170 -11.75 -3.98 20.86
N ILE A 171 -12.01 -3.71 19.60
CA ILE A 171 -12.63 -2.46 19.15
C ILE A 171 -14.09 -2.40 19.63
N GLY A 172 -14.83 -3.51 19.52
CA GLY A 172 -16.20 -3.62 19.99
C GLY A 172 -16.37 -3.21 21.45
N LEU A 173 -15.44 -3.63 22.31
CA LEU A 173 -15.44 -3.35 23.74
C LEU A 173 -14.85 -1.96 24.09
N SER A 174 -13.81 -1.52 23.37
CA SER A 174 -13.02 -0.34 23.74
C SER A 174 -13.48 0.96 23.10
N VAL A 175 -13.95 0.92 21.84
CA VAL A 175 -14.30 2.12 21.09
C VAL A 175 -15.74 2.52 21.36
N ARG A 176 -15.93 3.73 21.88
CA ARG A 176 -17.27 4.25 22.25
C ARG A 176 -17.82 5.18 21.15
N PRO A 177 -19.16 5.25 20.98
CA PRO A 177 -19.79 6.09 19.95
C PRO A 177 -19.42 7.56 20.04
N TRP A 178 -19.26 8.13 21.24
CA TRP A 178 -18.87 9.53 21.42
C TRP A 178 -17.50 9.86 20.78
N PHE A 179 -16.64 8.84 20.59
CA PHE A 179 -15.36 8.99 19.91
C PHE A 179 -15.48 8.76 18.41
N SER A 180 -16.13 7.66 17.99
CA SER A 180 -16.18 7.25 16.58
C SER A 180 -17.16 8.08 15.76
N GLU A 181 -18.29 8.53 16.35
CA GLU A 181 -19.37 9.21 15.63
C GLU A 181 -19.32 10.74 15.73
N THR A 182 -18.29 11.32 16.36
CA THR A 182 -18.11 12.77 16.43
C THR A 182 -18.16 13.37 15.03
N GLN A 183 -19.11 14.31 14.81
CA GLN A 183 -19.20 15.13 13.60
C GLN A 183 -18.92 16.57 13.98
N ARG A 184 -17.95 17.20 13.33
CA ARG A 184 -17.72 18.64 13.41
C ARG A 184 -17.75 19.21 12.00
N ALA A 185 -18.46 20.34 11.84
CA ALA A 185 -18.49 21.08 10.59
C ALA A 185 -17.06 21.44 10.17
N ALA A 186 -16.68 21.09 8.94
CA ALA A 186 -15.44 21.55 8.36
C ALA A 186 -15.59 23.04 8.04
N ASP A 187 -14.72 23.88 8.60
CA ASP A 187 -14.56 25.26 8.13
C ASP A 187 -14.08 25.21 6.67
N ALA A 188 -15.00 25.52 5.76
CA ALA A 188 -14.71 25.60 4.34
C ALA A 188 -13.95 26.91 4.05
N ARG A 189 -12.63 26.92 4.30
CA ARG A 189 -11.77 27.93 3.70
C ARG A 189 -11.62 27.60 2.22
N THR A 190 -12.20 28.42 1.37
CA THR A 190 -12.05 28.35 -0.08
C THR A 190 -10.73 28.99 -0.47
N ASP A 191 -9.65 28.22 -0.52
CA ASP A 191 -8.40 28.67 -1.14
C ASP A 191 -8.59 28.74 -2.65
N LEU A 192 -8.33 29.92 -3.23
CA LEU A 192 -8.38 30.16 -4.66
C LEU A 192 -7.11 29.72 -5.40
N LEU A 193 -6.08 29.28 -4.65
CA LEU A 193 -4.83 28.78 -5.21
C LEU A 193 -5.05 27.39 -5.85
N GLY A 194 -4.29 27.12 -6.93
CA GLY A 194 -4.42 25.91 -7.72
C GLY A 194 -5.35 26.05 -8.94
N ALA A 195 -5.33 25.03 -9.80
CA ALA A 195 -6.10 25.05 -11.05
C ALA A 195 -7.62 24.99 -10.81
N PRO A 196 -8.43 25.74 -11.59
CA PRO A 196 -9.89 25.75 -11.45
C PRO A 196 -10.55 24.48 -12.01
N THR A 197 -9.80 23.63 -12.70
CA THR A 197 -10.31 22.39 -13.33
C THR A 197 -9.51 21.18 -12.85
N LEU A 198 -10.20 20.04 -12.75
CA LEU A 198 -9.55 18.77 -12.38
C LEU A 198 -8.57 18.33 -13.50
N TRP A 199 -8.97 18.52 -14.76
CA TRP A 199 -8.15 18.17 -15.93
C TRP A 199 -7.19 19.31 -16.28
N ASN A 200 -6.14 19.46 -15.52
CA ASN A 200 -5.04 20.37 -15.79
C ASN A 200 -3.74 19.59 -16.02
N ARG A 201 -2.73 20.23 -16.58
CA ARG A 201 -1.44 19.61 -16.92
C ARG A 201 -0.80 18.88 -15.73
N ASN A 202 -0.76 19.51 -14.54
CA ASN A 202 -0.15 18.90 -13.37
C ASN A 202 -0.91 17.67 -12.89
N THR A 203 -2.24 17.74 -12.83
CA THR A 203 -3.07 16.60 -12.43
C THR A 203 -2.92 15.43 -13.41
N ILE A 204 -2.87 15.68 -14.71
CA ILE A 204 -2.65 14.64 -15.74
C ILE A 204 -1.28 13.97 -15.53
N ILE A 205 -0.21 14.77 -15.39
CA ILE A 205 1.15 14.25 -15.17
C ILE A 205 1.19 13.44 -13.85
N LEU A 206 0.65 13.98 -12.76
CA LEU A 206 0.61 13.30 -11.47
C LEU A 206 -0.18 11.99 -11.53
N THR A 207 -1.26 11.94 -12.31
CA THR A 207 -2.04 10.70 -12.52
C THR A 207 -1.23 9.65 -13.26
N ILE A 208 -0.49 10.03 -14.31
CA ILE A 208 0.40 9.10 -15.01
C ILE A 208 1.52 8.62 -14.08
N LEU A 209 2.12 9.52 -13.28
CA LEU A 209 3.10 9.15 -12.26
C LEU A 209 2.52 8.21 -11.20
N SER A 210 1.25 8.36 -10.85
CA SER A 210 0.55 7.48 -9.93
C SER A 210 0.30 6.09 -10.53
N VAL A 211 -0.02 5.99 -11.82
CA VAL A 211 -0.09 4.70 -12.54
C VAL A 211 1.27 4.01 -12.52
N PHE A 212 2.35 4.70 -12.86
CA PHE A 212 3.69 4.13 -12.77
C PHE A 212 4.06 3.74 -11.34
N GLY A 213 3.74 4.58 -10.35
CA GLY A 213 3.91 4.26 -8.93
C GLY A 213 3.18 2.98 -8.53
N GLY A 214 1.93 2.81 -8.96
CA GLY A 214 1.15 1.59 -8.71
C GLY A 214 1.82 0.35 -9.29
N LEU A 215 2.25 0.39 -10.55
CA LEU A 215 2.96 -0.72 -11.21
C LEU A 215 4.29 -1.05 -10.53
N VAL A 216 5.06 -0.03 -10.16
CA VAL A 216 6.39 -0.17 -9.57
C VAL A 216 6.32 -0.66 -8.13
N PHE A 217 5.54 0.01 -7.26
CA PHE A 217 5.52 -0.31 -5.83
C PHE A 217 4.88 -1.66 -5.56
N PHE A 218 3.75 -1.95 -6.20
CA PHE A 218 3.05 -3.21 -6.00
C PHE A 218 3.64 -4.37 -6.80
N GLY A 219 4.27 -4.10 -7.94
CA GLY A 219 5.12 -5.09 -8.62
C GLY A 219 6.28 -5.54 -7.73
N PHE A 220 6.98 -4.57 -7.12
CA PHE A 220 8.06 -4.87 -6.18
C PHE A 220 7.55 -5.60 -4.93
N THR A 221 6.63 -5.02 -4.17
CA THR A 221 6.16 -5.62 -2.92
C THR A 221 5.43 -6.95 -3.12
N GLY A 222 4.76 -7.13 -4.27
CA GLY A 222 4.07 -8.36 -4.61
C GLY A 222 4.99 -9.50 -5.05
N MET A 223 6.02 -9.22 -5.85
CA MET A 223 6.81 -10.27 -6.51
C MET A 223 8.26 -10.38 -6.02
N TYR A 224 8.79 -9.35 -5.35
CA TYR A 224 10.16 -9.42 -4.81
C TYR A 224 10.35 -10.51 -3.75
N PRO A 225 9.39 -10.82 -2.86
CA PRO A 225 9.50 -11.96 -1.97
C PRO A 225 9.65 -13.30 -2.73
N THR A 226 8.90 -13.48 -3.81
CA THR A 226 8.99 -14.67 -4.67
C THR A 226 10.36 -14.76 -5.35
N TYR A 227 10.88 -13.62 -5.86
CA TYR A 227 12.25 -13.56 -6.39
C TYR A 227 13.30 -13.98 -5.36
N LEU A 228 13.22 -13.48 -4.12
CA LEU A 228 14.16 -13.87 -3.06
C LEU A 228 14.14 -15.38 -2.78
N ARG A 229 12.95 -15.99 -2.81
CA ARG A 229 12.76 -17.42 -2.59
C ARG A 229 13.22 -18.27 -3.77
N GLU A 230 12.87 -17.89 -5.01
CA GLU A 230 13.15 -18.71 -6.20
C GLU A 230 14.54 -18.47 -6.78
N ALA A 231 14.93 -17.22 -6.97
CA ALA A 231 16.19 -16.90 -7.64
C ALA A 231 17.38 -16.92 -6.68
N LEU A 232 17.17 -16.51 -5.42
CA LEU A 232 18.25 -16.44 -4.42
C LEU A 232 18.21 -17.57 -3.40
N SER A 233 17.20 -18.46 -3.47
CA SER A 233 17.03 -19.61 -2.57
C SER A 233 16.98 -19.21 -1.08
N TYR A 234 16.43 -18.05 -0.76
CA TYR A 234 16.27 -17.60 0.62
C TYR A 234 15.26 -18.47 1.36
N THR A 235 15.54 -18.71 2.64
CA THR A 235 14.55 -19.34 3.53
C THR A 235 13.34 -18.41 3.72
N PRO A 236 12.16 -18.93 4.13
CA PRO A 236 11.01 -18.08 4.47
C PRO A 236 11.36 -17.00 5.51
N LYS A 237 12.18 -17.34 6.48
CA LYS A 237 12.67 -16.44 7.54
C LYS A 237 13.52 -15.32 6.97
N ASP A 238 14.46 -15.63 6.07
CA ASP A 238 15.35 -14.63 5.47
C ASP A 238 14.61 -13.71 4.52
N ALA A 239 13.71 -14.25 3.69
CA ALA A 239 12.86 -13.46 2.81
C ALA A 239 11.95 -12.52 3.64
N GLY A 240 11.30 -13.02 4.68
CA GLY A 240 10.49 -12.22 5.60
C GLY A 240 11.29 -11.14 6.31
N PHE A 241 12.53 -11.44 6.72
CA PHE A 241 13.46 -10.47 7.29
C PHE A 241 13.77 -9.34 6.29
N VAL A 242 14.18 -9.66 5.07
CA VAL A 242 14.50 -8.67 4.03
C VAL A 242 13.31 -7.79 3.72
N ILE A 243 12.14 -8.39 3.46
CA ILE A 243 10.92 -7.63 3.10
C ILE A 243 10.43 -6.75 4.26
N SER A 244 10.64 -7.13 5.50
CA SER A 244 10.27 -6.30 6.66
C SER A 244 10.91 -4.92 6.61
N PHE A 245 12.10 -4.78 6.05
CA PHE A 245 12.79 -3.50 5.93
C PHE A 245 12.10 -2.51 4.99
N TYR A 246 11.23 -2.96 4.08
CA TYR A 246 10.35 -2.06 3.34
C TYR A 246 9.44 -1.26 4.28
N GLY A 247 8.82 -1.94 5.25
CA GLY A 247 7.99 -1.28 6.27
C GLY A 247 8.81 -0.33 7.16
N ALA A 248 10.03 -0.74 7.55
CA ALA A 248 10.94 0.13 8.30
C ALA A 248 11.29 1.40 7.52
N GLY A 249 11.54 1.28 6.21
CA GLY A 249 11.75 2.43 5.34
C GLY A 249 10.51 3.33 5.24
N ALA A 250 9.32 2.76 5.14
CA ALA A 250 8.06 3.51 5.08
C ALA A 250 7.81 4.38 6.33
N LEU A 251 8.39 4.04 7.50
CA LEU A 251 8.33 4.89 8.69
C LEU A 251 8.95 6.29 8.47
N LEU A 252 9.82 6.43 7.48
CA LEU A 252 10.41 7.72 7.12
C LEU A 252 9.47 8.63 6.33
N SER A 253 8.19 8.28 6.19
CA SER A 253 7.16 9.08 5.49
C SER A 253 7.00 10.51 6.02
N ILE A 254 7.26 10.75 7.29
CA ILE A 254 7.27 12.09 7.90
C ILE A 254 8.34 12.96 7.25
N PHE A 255 9.54 12.41 7.07
CA PHE A 255 10.64 13.11 6.41
C PHE A 255 10.37 13.32 4.91
N GLY A 256 9.77 12.32 4.24
CA GLY A 256 9.38 12.45 2.85
C GLY A 256 8.31 13.52 2.62
N GLY A 257 7.33 13.63 3.51
CA GLY A 257 6.35 14.71 3.49
C GLY A 257 7.00 16.07 3.70
N TRP A 258 7.90 16.20 4.69
CA TRP A 258 8.66 17.44 4.93
C TRP A 258 9.50 17.86 3.72
N LEU A 259 10.13 16.90 3.01
CA LEU A 259 10.83 17.19 1.75
C LEU A 259 9.88 17.78 0.70
N GLY A 260 8.66 17.22 0.59
CA GLY A 260 7.64 17.68 -0.35
C GLY A 260 7.07 19.07 -0.04
N ASP A 261 7.13 19.51 1.22
CA ASP A 261 6.71 20.84 1.62
C ASP A 261 7.84 21.88 1.44
N ARG A 262 9.11 21.45 1.45
CA ARG A 262 10.27 22.36 1.39
C ARG A 262 10.85 22.52 -0.01
N PHE A 263 10.75 21.50 -0.86
CA PHE A 263 11.37 21.50 -2.18
C PHE A 263 10.32 21.40 -3.29
N SER A 264 10.71 21.85 -4.49
CA SER A 264 9.86 21.78 -5.67
C SER A 264 9.42 20.34 -5.98
N PRO A 265 8.15 20.11 -6.35
CA PRO A 265 7.64 18.80 -6.79
C PRO A 265 8.47 18.13 -7.89
N ARG A 266 9.07 18.91 -8.80
CA ARG A 266 10.00 18.39 -9.83
C ARG A 266 11.22 17.73 -9.22
N VAL A 267 11.84 18.41 -8.25
CA VAL A 267 13.05 17.92 -7.59
C VAL A 267 12.73 16.72 -6.73
N VAL A 268 11.68 16.79 -5.91
CA VAL A 268 11.31 15.71 -4.99
C VAL A 268 10.92 14.43 -5.74
N LEU A 269 9.98 14.52 -6.68
CA LEU A 269 9.54 13.34 -7.42
C LEU A 269 10.60 12.86 -8.43
N GLY A 270 11.26 13.80 -9.12
CA GLY A 270 12.30 13.46 -10.10
C GLY A 270 13.46 12.71 -9.46
N SER A 271 14.07 13.27 -8.40
CA SER A 271 15.18 12.61 -7.71
C SER A 271 14.77 11.29 -7.07
N ALA A 272 13.57 11.24 -6.47
CA ALA A 272 13.06 10.02 -5.85
C ALA A 272 12.83 8.90 -6.86
N TYR A 273 12.23 9.18 -8.02
CA TYR A 273 12.05 8.18 -9.07
C TYR A 273 13.37 7.72 -9.69
N PHE A 274 14.34 8.61 -9.93
CA PHE A 274 15.67 8.18 -10.40
C PHE A 274 16.41 7.34 -9.36
N SER A 275 16.28 7.66 -8.07
CA SER A 275 16.83 6.83 -7.00
C SER A 275 16.17 5.45 -6.96
N LEU A 276 14.84 5.37 -7.14
CA LEU A 276 14.12 4.09 -7.24
C LEU A 276 14.53 3.28 -8.47
N ALA A 277 14.83 3.93 -9.61
CA ALA A 277 15.34 3.24 -10.79
C ALA A 277 16.66 2.53 -10.48
N LEU A 278 17.60 3.23 -9.83
CA LEU A 278 18.88 2.67 -9.41
C LEU A 278 18.70 1.55 -8.37
N LEU A 279 17.88 1.79 -7.33
CA LEU A 279 17.60 0.78 -6.30
C LEU A 279 16.93 -0.46 -6.89
N GLY A 280 15.99 -0.30 -7.82
CA GLY A 280 15.35 -1.40 -8.54
C GLY A 280 16.40 -2.25 -9.26
N TYR A 281 17.28 -1.61 -10.02
CA TYR A 281 18.39 -2.31 -10.69
C TYR A 281 19.25 -3.11 -9.69
N LEU A 282 19.69 -2.48 -8.61
CA LEU A 282 20.52 -3.12 -7.58
C LEU A 282 19.78 -4.25 -6.84
N CYS A 283 18.46 -4.16 -6.66
CA CYS A 283 17.66 -5.21 -6.04
C CYS A 283 17.70 -6.51 -6.85
N PHE A 284 17.71 -6.44 -8.17
CA PHE A 284 17.67 -7.64 -9.03
C PHE A 284 19.05 -8.07 -9.54
N HIS A 285 20.06 -7.17 -9.61
CA HIS A 285 21.41 -7.46 -10.13
C HIS A 285 22.50 -7.42 -9.06
N GLY A 286 22.24 -6.79 -7.90
CA GLY A 286 23.24 -6.63 -6.86
C GLY A 286 23.52 -7.92 -6.06
N SER A 287 24.48 -7.84 -5.15
CA SER A 287 24.88 -8.94 -4.28
C SER A 287 23.70 -9.67 -3.64
N PRO A 288 23.71 -11.02 -3.60
CA PRO A 288 22.68 -11.81 -2.92
C PRO A 288 22.81 -11.82 -1.40
N ALA A 289 23.73 -11.07 -0.80
CA ALA A 289 23.89 -11.03 0.65
C ALA A 289 22.62 -10.45 1.32
N ILE A 290 22.09 -11.15 2.34
CA ILE A 290 20.85 -10.81 3.05
C ILE A 290 20.88 -9.37 3.57
N GLY A 291 21.99 -8.95 4.21
CA GLY A 291 22.16 -7.59 4.73
C GLY A 291 22.10 -6.52 3.63
N PHE A 292 22.71 -6.80 2.47
CA PHE A 292 22.64 -5.89 1.31
C PHE A 292 21.23 -5.77 0.75
N LYS A 293 20.52 -6.89 0.58
CA LYS A 293 19.11 -6.88 0.13
C LYS A 293 18.20 -6.18 1.15
N ALA A 294 18.43 -6.35 2.45
CA ALA A 294 17.68 -5.65 3.49
C ALA A 294 17.90 -4.13 3.44
N LEU A 295 19.16 -3.68 3.24
CA LEU A 295 19.48 -2.26 3.08
C LEU A 295 18.80 -1.65 1.85
N LEU A 296 18.84 -2.34 0.70
CA LEU A 296 18.18 -1.89 -0.52
C LEU A 296 16.65 -1.82 -0.34
N THR A 297 16.07 -2.82 0.32
CA THR A 297 14.63 -2.87 0.58
C THR A 297 14.20 -1.75 1.54
N PHE A 298 15.03 -1.43 2.55
CA PHE A 298 14.81 -0.27 3.42
C PHE A 298 14.84 1.04 2.62
N ALA A 299 15.87 1.26 1.82
CA ALA A 299 15.98 2.46 0.99
C ALA A 299 14.82 2.57 -0.02
N TYR A 300 14.41 1.43 -0.61
CA TYR A 300 13.27 1.36 -1.51
C TYR A 300 11.95 1.75 -0.80
N GLY A 301 11.73 1.25 0.42
CA GLY A 301 10.57 1.61 1.25
C GLY A 301 10.56 3.09 1.66
N ALA A 302 11.73 3.63 2.05
CA ALA A 302 11.89 5.04 2.43
C ALA A 302 11.60 6.00 1.28
N ILE A 303 12.07 5.68 0.09
CA ILE A 303 11.88 6.53 -1.09
C ILE A 303 10.51 6.26 -1.73
N GLY A 304 10.14 5.01 -1.95
CA GLY A 304 8.89 4.64 -2.64
C GLY A 304 7.65 4.98 -1.81
N SER A 305 7.51 4.33 -0.65
CA SER A 305 6.36 4.56 0.25
C SER A 305 6.53 5.85 1.04
N GLY A 306 7.72 6.09 1.58
CA GLY A 306 7.98 7.24 2.45
C GLY A 306 8.00 8.57 1.72
N THR A 307 8.47 8.64 0.48
CA THR A 307 8.60 9.91 -0.24
C THR A 307 7.66 10.00 -1.43
N VAL A 308 7.74 9.07 -2.41
CA VAL A 308 6.97 9.21 -3.66
C VAL A 308 5.47 9.09 -3.41
N TYR A 309 5.01 8.04 -2.72
CA TYR A 309 3.58 7.81 -2.49
C TYR A 309 2.92 8.96 -1.73
N VAL A 310 3.56 9.43 -0.66
CA VAL A 310 3.05 10.53 0.19
C VAL A 310 2.96 11.83 -0.60
N ASN A 311 3.99 12.14 -1.39
CA ASN A 311 4.02 13.38 -2.17
C ASN A 311 3.11 13.34 -3.40
N LEU A 312 2.94 12.19 -4.06
CA LEU A 312 1.93 12.04 -5.12
C LEU A 312 0.53 12.35 -4.59
N ALA A 313 0.17 11.80 -3.42
CA ALA A 313 -1.11 12.09 -2.78
C ALA A 313 -1.29 13.58 -2.47
N ALA A 314 -0.28 14.19 -1.85
CA ALA A 314 -0.31 15.61 -1.49
C ALA A 314 -0.36 16.53 -2.71
N TYR A 315 0.44 16.25 -3.72
CA TYR A 315 0.52 17.09 -4.92
C TYR A 315 -0.73 17.03 -5.80
N HIS A 316 -1.48 15.92 -5.82
CA HIS A 316 -2.80 15.89 -6.46
C HIS A 316 -3.75 16.91 -5.85
N VAL A 317 -3.76 17.02 -4.52
CA VAL A 317 -4.57 18.01 -3.80
C VAL A 317 -4.07 19.43 -4.08
N LYS A 318 -2.74 19.65 -4.04
CA LYS A 318 -2.12 20.94 -4.29
C LYS A 318 -2.22 21.42 -5.75
N ALA A 319 -2.48 20.51 -6.71
CA ALA A 319 -2.61 20.84 -8.13
C ALA A 319 -3.96 21.48 -8.50
N VAL A 320 -4.94 21.48 -7.60
CA VAL A 320 -6.31 21.98 -7.84
C VAL A 320 -6.77 22.88 -6.72
N ARG A 321 -7.83 23.67 -6.97
CA ARG A 321 -8.50 24.48 -5.92
C ARG A 321 -9.13 23.57 -4.86
N SER A 322 -9.31 24.10 -3.63
CA SER A 322 -9.81 23.37 -2.46
C SER A 322 -11.15 22.66 -2.68
N ASN A 323 -12.06 23.24 -3.49
CA ASN A 323 -13.34 22.62 -3.85
C ASN A 323 -13.22 21.35 -4.72
N LEU A 324 -12.08 21.11 -5.34
CA LEU A 324 -11.79 19.92 -6.16
C LEU A 324 -10.85 18.91 -5.45
N SER A 325 -10.38 19.20 -4.25
CA SER A 325 -9.40 18.39 -3.51
C SER A 325 -9.84 16.94 -3.32
N SER A 326 -11.11 16.71 -2.97
CA SER A 326 -11.64 15.35 -2.81
C SER A 326 -11.64 14.56 -4.12
N ARG A 327 -11.93 15.23 -5.25
CA ARG A 327 -11.90 14.58 -6.59
C ARG A 327 -10.46 14.27 -7.01
N ALA A 328 -9.52 15.18 -6.73
CA ALA A 328 -8.10 14.96 -7.01
C ALA A 328 -7.52 13.81 -6.17
N SER A 329 -7.88 13.73 -4.88
CA SER A 329 -7.53 12.58 -4.03
C SER A 329 -8.11 11.27 -4.57
N GLY A 330 -9.36 11.29 -5.04
CA GLY A 330 -9.98 10.12 -5.69
C GLY A 330 -9.23 9.69 -6.95
N MET A 331 -8.81 10.63 -7.80
CA MET A 331 -7.97 10.35 -8.97
C MET A 331 -6.66 9.66 -8.60
N PHE A 332 -5.96 10.16 -7.57
CA PHE A 332 -4.74 9.54 -7.06
C PHE A 332 -5.00 8.10 -6.62
N VAL A 333 -5.96 7.88 -5.73
CA VAL A 333 -6.26 6.56 -5.18
C VAL A 333 -6.65 5.58 -6.29
N THR A 334 -7.56 5.97 -7.18
CA THR A 334 -8.01 5.09 -8.27
C THR A 334 -6.86 4.76 -9.23
N SER A 335 -6.06 5.75 -9.63
CA SER A 335 -4.96 5.52 -10.59
C SER A 335 -3.86 4.62 -10.03
N VAL A 336 -3.46 4.83 -8.77
CA VAL A 336 -2.44 3.98 -8.11
C VAL A 336 -2.94 2.55 -7.96
N TYR A 337 -4.13 2.37 -7.37
CA TYR A 337 -4.56 1.01 -7.00
C TYR A 337 -5.11 0.22 -8.18
N ALA A 338 -5.71 0.87 -9.19
CA ALA A 338 -6.09 0.17 -10.42
C ALA A 338 -4.86 -0.35 -11.19
N ALA A 339 -3.81 0.45 -11.28
CA ALA A 339 -2.55 0.02 -11.87
C ALA A 339 -1.85 -1.07 -11.02
N ALA A 340 -1.90 -0.91 -9.71
CA ALA A 340 -1.34 -1.88 -8.76
C ALA A 340 -1.96 -3.28 -8.92
N ALA A 341 -3.26 -3.37 -9.21
CA ALA A 341 -3.93 -4.67 -9.39
C ALA A 341 -3.32 -5.53 -10.50
N ALA A 342 -2.80 -4.91 -11.55
CA ALA A 342 -2.14 -5.61 -12.66
C ALA A 342 -0.62 -5.80 -12.44
N ALA A 343 -0.04 -5.12 -11.45
CA ALA A 343 1.41 -5.00 -11.30
C ALA A 343 2.11 -6.35 -11.13
N GLY A 344 1.58 -7.21 -10.28
CA GLY A 344 2.15 -8.54 -10.02
C GLY A 344 2.02 -9.46 -11.23
N TYR A 345 0.86 -9.43 -11.91
CA TYR A 345 0.63 -10.20 -13.13
C TYR A 345 1.66 -9.86 -14.22
N LEU A 346 1.89 -8.57 -14.45
CA LEU A 346 2.85 -8.10 -15.45
C LEU A 346 4.27 -8.52 -15.07
N MET A 347 4.68 -8.32 -13.82
CA MET A 347 6.01 -8.68 -13.36
C MET A 347 6.25 -10.20 -13.42
N GLY A 348 5.27 -10.99 -12.99
CA GLY A 348 5.32 -12.46 -13.08
C GLY A 348 5.38 -12.94 -14.52
N GLY A 349 4.61 -12.29 -15.44
CA GLY A 349 4.63 -12.58 -16.86
C GLY A 349 5.99 -12.31 -17.49
N ILE A 350 6.61 -11.14 -17.22
CA ILE A 350 7.95 -10.84 -17.72
C ILE A 350 8.97 -11.82 -17.13
N ALA A 351 8.89 -12.10 -15.82
CA ALA A 351 9.80 -13.01 -15.15
C ALA A 351 9.74 -14.43 -15.70
N SER A 352 8.54 -14.93 -16.07
CA SER A 352 8.36 -16.27 -16.61
C SER A 352 8.97 -16.44 -18.01
N HIS A 353 9.00 -15.38 -18.84
CA HIS A 353 9.49 -15.45 -20.22
C HIS A 353 10.95 -14.99 -20.36
N ALA A 354 11.35 -14.01 -19.56
CA ALA A 354 12.64 -13.32 -19.72
C ALA A 354 13.51 -13.31 -18.45
N GLY A 355 13.05 -13.93 -17.37
CA GLY A 355 13.77 -14.02 -16.11
C GLY A 355 13.57 -12.80 -15.20
N TRP A 356 13.92 -12.98 -13.93
CA TRP A 356 13.72 -12.02 -12.87
C TRP A 356 14.51 -10.71 -13.05
N ALA A 357 15.75 -10.80 -13.59
CA ALA A 357 16.59 -9.64 -13.83
C ALA A 357 15.91 -8.66 -14.77
N LEU A 358 15.44 -9.15 -15.94
CA LEU A 358 14.79 -8.30 -16.94
C LEU A 358 13.40 -7.83 -16.45
N ALA A 359 12.67 -8.61 -15.66
CA ALA A 359 11.43 -8.17 -15.04
C ALA A 359 11.65 -6.96 -14.12
N GLY A 360 12.69 -6.99 -13.29
CA GLY A 360 13.10 -5.87 -12.44
C GLY A 360 13.56 -4.64 -13.24
N GLU A 361 14.34 -4.87 -14.32
CA GLU A 361 14.78 -3.77 -15.19
C GLU A 361 13.61 -3.07 -15.86
N ILE A 362 12.70 -3.81 -16.49
CA ILE A 362 11.60 -3.23 -17.27
C ILE A 362 10.58 -2.60 -16.33
N GLN A 363 10.04 -3.38 -15.38
CA GLN A 363 8.89 -2.89 -14.60
C GLN A 363 9.29 -1.96 -13.45
N ILE A 364 10.49 -2.09 -12.89
CA ILE A 364 10.91 -1.24 -11.79
C ILE A 364 11.82 -0.13 -12.31
N SER A 365 12.99 -0.48 -12.86
CA SER A 365 14.01 0.51 -13.17
C SER A 365 13.64 1.43 -14.33
N LEU A 366 13.20 0.86 -15.45
CA LEU A 366 12.85 1.65 -16.64
C LEU A 366 11.60 2.51 -16.39
N LEU A 367 10.52 1.95 -15.79
CA LEU A 367 9.34 2.76 -15.49
C LEU A 367 9.66 3.88 -14.50
N CYS A 368 10.51 3.65 -13.50
CA CYS A 368 10.97 4.70 -12.60
C CYS A 368 11.80 5.76 -13.33
N ALA A 369 12.69 5.39 -14.25
CA ALA A 369 13.46 6.34 -15.03
C ALA A 369 12.55 7.23 -15.90
N VAL A 370 11.56 6.62 -16.59
CA VAL A 370 10.56 7.36 -17.38
C VAL A 370 9.71 8.26 -16.49
N ALA A 371 9.28 7.77 -15.31
CA ALA A 371 8.54 8.56 -14.34
C ALA A 371 9.37 9.76 -13.83
N GLY A 372 10.67 9.55 -13.59
CA GLY A 372 11.59 10.62 -13.19
C GLY A 372 11.66 11.73 -14.23
N ILE A 373 11.82 11.37 -15.51
CA ILE A 373 11.81 12.34 -16.63
C ILE A 373 10.49 13.08 -16.70
N LEU A 374 9.35 12.35 -16.59
CA LEU A 374 8.03 12.95 -16.62
C LEU A 374 7.80 13.91 -15.45
N ALA A 375 8.29 13.58 -14.26
CA ALA A 375 8.18 14.43 -13.07
C ALA A 375 8.85 15.81 -13.27
N LEU A 376 9.93 15.88 -14.03
CA LEU A 376 10.60 17.15 -14.35
C LEU A 376 9.73 18.10 -15.20
N THR A 377 8.68 17.61 -15.84
CA THR A 377 7.77 18.41 -16.67
C THR A 377 6.61 19.05 -15.88
N LEU A 378 6.48 18.78 -14.57
CA LEU A 378 5.51 19.43 -13.68
C LEU A 378 5.70 20.95 -13.68
N ARG A 379 4.65 21.70 -13.39
CA ARG A 379 4.67 23.18 -13.27
C ARG A 379 4.30 23.58 -11.85
N PRO A 380 5.27 23.72 -10.94
CA PRO A 380 5.03 24.07 -9.55
C PRO A 380 4.37 25.42 -9.36
N ASP A 381 4.64 26.37 -10.26
CA ASP A 381 4.04 27.73 -10.31
C ASP A 381 2.51 27.72 -10.45
N GLN A 382 1.92 26.60 -10.87
CA GLN A 382 0.48 26.41 -11.03
C GLN A 382 -0.15 25.57 -9.91
N MET A 383 0.58 25.36 -8.81
CA MET A 383 0.13 24.57 -7.67
C MET A 383 0.04 25.43 -6.41
N SER A 384 -0.82 25.06 -5.47
CA SER A 384 -0.90 25.67 -4.14
C SER A 384 0.18 25.05 -3.23
N LEU A 385 1.40 25.56 -3.35
CA LEU A 385 2.57 25.07 -2.61
C LEU A 385 2.77 25.84 -1.30
#